data_d2aaee1e01b1d11e7281b28cb64c6394
#
_entry.id   d2aaee1e01b1d11e7281b28cb64c6394
#
_cell.length_a   1.000
_cell.length_b   1.000
_cell.length_c   1.000
_cell.angle_alpha   90.00
_cell.angle_beta   90.00
_cell.angle_gamma   90.00
#
_symmetry.space_group_name_H-M   'P 1'
#
loop_
_entity.id
_entity.type
_entity.pdbx_description
1 polymer ?
#
loop_
_entity_poly.entity_id
_entity_poly.type
_entity_poly.pdbx_seq_one_letter_code
_entity_poly.pdbx_strand_id
1 'polypeptide(L)'
;MASTSGDVDNAFGSWPIANQRMASSLQYMGYDVRFEWAEGFAHNADFGSRQFPEAMKWLWRDETHVPSVDTSDDLGGDLTLLDLLIPGESWELVAGDLGFADALCTDSEGHLYFCDMRAATVLKVDAEDGMQTVIAKESVSGLEWNPDRTMLYACQGSKNRVIAIDPKTGQVRTVASGVKPNDLAVTRDGFILFTQTGKSEVVRVDPASGDVSVVDKGIAKPNGIALSNDGGTLAVSDYGGRKTWTFRVLPGGKLDAKMPTMPMRLRIDPKGAYGFHEKPPRVSTSRGDGMAVDKRGRCYVTSDLGVQIFDPTGRPCGVLPKVDSDQPLTTCILAGKDHSTLFIAHGKKIYRRKLMVNKPK
;
A
#
# COMPACT_ATOMS: atom_id res chain seq x y z
N MET A 1 -27.34 13.45 -14.73
CA MET A 1 -27.07 14.39 -13.61
C MET A 1 -28.33 15.17 -13.27
N ALA A 2 -28.53 15.51 -12.02
CA ALA A 2 -29.64 16.35 -11.56
C ALA A 2 -29.09 17.46 -10.65
N SER A 3 -29.62 18.69 -10.80
CA SER A 3 -29.24 19.82 -9.96
C SER A 3 -30.41 20.82 -9.84
N THR A 4 -30.34 21.69 -8.86
CA THR A 4 -31.40 22.65 -8.57
C THR A 4 -30.85 24.05 -8.31
N SER A 5 -31.66 25.07 -8.53
CA SER A 5 -31.26 26.47 -8.25
C SER A 5 -31.14 26.79 -6.75
N GLY A 6 -31.78 25.97 -5.88
CA GLY A 6 -31.71 26.12 -4.43
C GLY A 6 -30.70 25.19 -3.75
N ASP A 7 -29.79 24.57 -4.50
CA ASP A 7 -28.72 23.74 -3.98
C ASP A 7 -27.65 24.57 -3.24
N VAL A 8 -26.67 23.93 -2.63
CA VAL A 8 -25.63 24.56 -1.81
C VAL A 8 -24.91 25.68 -2.60
N ASP A 9 -25.00 26.88 -2.11
CA ASP A 9 -24.28 28.06 -2.60
C ASP A 9 -23.73 28.84 -1.40
N ASN A 10 -22.40 28.82 -1.21
CA ASN A 10 -21.75 29.39 -0.04
C ASN A 10 -20.29 29.79 -0.34
N ALA A 11 -19.57 30.25 0.67
CA ALA A 11 -18.19 30.73 0.55
C ALA A 11 -17.20 29.65 0.01
N PHE A 12 -17.56 28.39 0.00
CA PHE A 12 -16.73 27.29 -0.51
C PHE A 12 -17.07 26.89 -1.95
N GLY A 13 -18.13 27.46 -2.52
CA GLY A 13 -18.53 27.25 -3.91
C GLY A 13 -20.03 27.13 -4.12
N SER A 14 -20.43 27.14 -5.39
CA SER A 14 -21.81 27.00 -5.84
C SER A 14 -22.00 25.66 -6.55
N TRP A 15 -22.76 24.76 -5.98
CA TRP A 15 -23.09 23.48 -6.59
C TRP A 15 -23.96 23.63 -7.85
N PRO A 16 -24.96 24.54 -7.89
CA PRO A 16 -25.70 24.79 -9.11
C PRO A 16 -24.80 25.15 -10.30
N ILE A 17 -23.87 26.07 -10.11
CA ILE A 17 -22.91 26.49 -11.16
C ILE A 17 -21.95 25.35 -11.51
N ALA A 18 -21.42 24.64 -10.52
CA ALA A 18 -20.49 23.53 -10.74
C ALA A 18 -21.15 22.39 -11.54
N ASN A 19 -22.39 22.04 -11.22
CA ASN A 19 -23.14 20.99 -11.93
C ASN A 19 -23.48 21.38 -13.37
N GLN A 20 -23.84 22.62 -13.63
CA GLN A 20 -24.07 23.14 -14.99
C GLN A 20 -22.78 23.09 -15.83
N ARG A 21 -21.66 23.56 -15.27
CA ARG A 21 -20.35 23.49 -15.93
C ARG A 21 -19.93 22.05 -16.22
N MET A 22 -20.12 21.14 -15.25
CA MET A 22 -19.82 19.73 -15.44
C MET A 22 -20.66 19.13 -16.57
N ALA A 23 -21.97 19.37 -16.59
CA ALA A 23 -22.84 18.90 -17.66
C ALA A 23 -22.38 19.42 -19.04
N SER A 24 -22.06 20.72 -19.14
CA SER A 24 -21.55 21.31 -20.38
C SER A 24 -20.22 20.71 -20.81
N SER A 25 -19.31 20.45 -19.87
CA SER A 25 -18.00 19.84 -20.16
C SER A 25 -18.16 18.41 -20.65
N LEU A 26 -19.02 17.61 -20.03
CA LEU A 26 -19.28 16.24 -20.44
C LEU A 26 -19.92 16.20 -21.84
N GLN A 27 -20.87 17.10 -22.14
CA GLN A 27 -21.47 17.21 -23.47
C GLN A 27 -20.42 17.62 -24.53
N TYR A 28 -19.56 18.59 -24.21
CA TYR A 28 -18.49 19.03 -25.10
C TYR A 28 -17.53 17.89 -25.43
N MET A 29 -17.21 17.04 -24.44
CA MET A 29 -16.36 15.85 -24.59
C MET A 29 -17.05 14.68 -25.29
N GLY A 30 -18.31 14.81 -25.69
CA GLY A 30 -19.06 13.79 -26.41
C GLY A 30 -19.67 12.69 -25.55
N TYR A 31 -19.70 12.86 -24.22
CA TYR A 31 -20.39 11.92 -23.36
C TYR A 31 -21.92 12.01 -23.56
N ASP A 32 -22.60 10.86 -23.49
CA ASP A 32 -24.05 10.84 -23.45
C ASP A 32 -24.52 11.25 -22.06
N VAL A 33 -25.01 12.49 -21.95
CA VAL A 33 -25.38 13.14 -20.69
C VAL A 33 -26.82 13.61 -20.72
N ARG A 34 -27.59 13.13 -19.75
CA ARG A 34 -28.88 13.75 -19.41
C ARG A 34 -28.70 14.62 -18.18
N PHE A 35 -29.00 15.92 -18.33
CA PHE A 35 -28.94 16.90 -17.25
C PHE A 35 -30.32 17.45 -16.94
N GLU A 36 -30.79 17.22 -15.72
CA GLU A 36 -32.10 17.69 -15.23
C GLU A 36 -31.89 18.87 -14.29
N TRP A 37 -32.56 19.97 -14.60
CA TRP A 37 -32.53 21.19 -13.80
C TRP A 37 -33.91 21.49 -13.21
N ALA A 38 -33.98 21.91 -11.95
CA ALA A 38 -35.19 22.33 -11.30
C ALA A 38 -35.00 23.65 -10.52
N GLU A 39 -36.03 24.47 -10.48
CA GLU A 39 -36.01 25.71 -9.74
C GLU A 39 -36.52 25.51 -8.30
N GLY A 40 -35.83 26.16 -7.34
CA GLY A 40 -36.33 26.34 -5.98
C GLY A 40 -36.23 25.14 -5.05
N PHE A 41 -35.74 23.98 -5.49
CA PHE A 41 -35.50 22.84 -4.59
C PHE A 41 -34.21 23.08 -3.80
N ALA A 42 -34.26 22.81 -2.49
CA ALA A 42 -33.11 22.88 -1.62
C ALA A 42 -32.19 21.64 -1.77
N HIS A 43 -31.01 21.72 -1.18
CA HIS A 43 -30.08 20.59 -1.09
C HIS A 43 -30.64 19.49 -0.16
N ASN A 44 -31.53 18.69 -0.71
CA ASN A 44 -32.15 17.54 -0.02
C ASN A 44 -32.46 16.41 -1.01
N ALA A 45 -33.04 15.33 -0.51
CA ALA A 45 -33.36 14.14 -1.32
C ALA A 45 -34.60 14.32 -2.21
N ASP A 46 -35.39 15.39 -2.06
CA ASP A 46 -36.72 15.49 -2.68
C ASP A 46 -36.67 15.49 -4.20
N PHE A 47 -35.83 16.35 -4.79
CA PHE A 47 -35.69 16.40 -6.24
C PHE A 47 -35.03 15.13 -6.79
N GLY A 48 -33.93 14.68 -6.15
CA GLY A 48 -33.23 13.46 -6.55
C GLY A 48 -34.13 12.23 -6.50
N SER A 49 -34.94 12.09 -5.46
CA SER A 49 -35.88 10.96 -5.31
C SER A 49 -36.96 10.95 -6.41
N ARG A 50 -37.44 12.11 -6.80
CA ARG A 50 -38.45 12.24 -7.90
C ARG A 50 -37.83 11.87 -9.25
N GLN A 51 -36.56 12.23 -9.47
CA GLN A 51 -35.86 11.93 -10.72
C GLN A 51 -35.32 10.50 -10.79
N PHE A 52 -35.16 9.80 -9.65
CA PHE A 52 -34.51 8.51 -9.59
C PHE A 52 -35.13 7.45 -10.53
N PRO A 53 -36.48 7.26 -10.60
CA PRO A 53 -37.06 6.26 -11.49
C PRO A 53 -36.75 6.56 -12.97
N GLU A 54 -36.81 7.81 -13.38
CA GLU A 54 -36.53 8.22 -14.76
C GLU A 54 -35.02 8.16 -15.07
N ALA A 55 -34.17 8.46 -14.11
CA ALA A 55 -32.74 8.30 -14.24
C ALA A 55 -32.37 6.83 -14.43
N MET A 56 -32.99 5.92 -13.68
CA MET A 56 -32.77 4.48 -13.83
C MET A 56 -33.25 3.98 -15.20
N LYS A 57 -34.42 4.40 -15.66
CA LYS A 57 -34.91 4.04 -17.01
C LYS A 57 -33.94 4.57 -18.08
N TRP A 58 -33.43 5.76 -17.92
CA TRP A 58 -32.48 6.34 -18.88
C TRP A 58 -31.13 5.61 -18.88
N LEU A 59 -30.60 5.27 -17.72
CA LEU A 59 -29.34 4.54 -17.59
C LEU A 59 -29.41 3.14 -18.21
N TRP A 60 -30.57 2.47 -18.10
CA TRP A 60 -30.78 1.10 -18.57
C TRP A 60 -31.63 1.03 -19.86
N ARG A 61 -31.73 2.15 -20.63
CA ARG A 61 -32.56 2.23 -21.82
C ARG A 61 -32.13 1.28 -22.94
N ASP A 62 -30.86 0.87 -22.95
CA ASP A 62 -30.27 -0.04 -23.95
C ASP A 62 -29.96 -1.40 -23.34
N GLU A 63 -30.93 -1.95 -22.57
CA GLU A 63 -30.78 -3.21 -21.80
C GLU A 63 -30.33 -4.44 -22.60
N THR A 64 -30.37 -4.39 -23.92
CA THR A 64 -29.85 -5.47 -24.78
C THR A 64 -28.32 -5.50 -24.81
N HIS A 65 -27.67 -4.54 -24.18
CA HIS A 65 -26.22 -4.50 -24.05
C HIS A 65 -25.78 -5.32 -22.83
N VAL A 66 -25.46 -6.59 -23.06
CA VAL A 66 -24.51 -7.26 -22.16
C VAL A 66 -23.27 -6.36 -22.18
N PRO A 67 -22.82 -5.82 -21.04
CA PRO A 67 -21.59 -5.05 -21.03
C PRO A 67 -20.49 -5.96 -21.57
N SER A 68 -20.14 -5.81 -22.84
CA SER A 68 -18.85 -6.30 -23.32
C SER A 68 -17.86 -5.56 -22.45
N VAL A 69 -17.00 -6.28 -21.75
CA VAL A 69 -15.85 -5.68 -21.16
C VAL A 69 -15.11 -5.03 -22.32
N ASP A 70 -15.34 -3.72 -22.49
CA ASP A 70 -14.62 -2.98 -23.50
C ASP A 70 -13.16 -3.00 -23.06
N THR A 71 -12.36 -3.73 -23.82
CA THR A 71 -10.93 -3.86 -23.63
C THR A 71 -10.17 -2.79 -24.40
N SER A 72 -10.88 -1.80 -24.99
CA SER A 72 -10.22 -0.68 -25.66
C SER A 72 -9.50 0.19 -24.63
N ASP A 73 -8.32 0.71 -25.00
CA ASP A 73 -7.50 1.60 -24.15
C ASP A 73 -8.17 2.95 -23.83
N ASP A 74 -9.40 3.16 -24.29
CA ASP A 74 -10.16 4.41 -24.26
C ASP A 74 -11.20 4.48 -23.12
N LEU A 75 -11.25 3.48 -22.27
CA LEU A 75 -12.03 3.52 -21.03
C LEU A 75 -11.41 4.51 -20.07
N GLY A 76 -11.90 5.74 -20.03
CA GLY A 76 -11.41 6.84 -19.18
C GLY A 76 -11.48 6.60 -17.67
N GLY A 77 -11.45 5.35 -17.21
CA GLY A 77 -11.42 4.91 -15.82
C GLY A 77 -10.06 4.37 -15.40
N ASP A 78 -9.81 4.33 -14.10
CA ASP A 78 -8.62 3.69 -13.52
C ASP A 78 -8.81 2.18 -13.50
N LEU A 79 -8.28 1.51 -14.49
CA LEU A 79 -8.29 0.05 -14.62
C LEU A 79 -7.03 -0.61 -14.04
N THR A 80 -6.16 0.14 -13.36
CA THR A 80 -4.85 -0.36 -12.90
C THR A 80 -4.97 -1.66 -12.09
N LEU A 81 -5.99 -1.79 -11.25
CA LEU A 81 -6.20 -3.03 -10.50
C LEU A 81 -6.57 -4.20 -11.43
N LEU A 82 -7.43 -3.98 -12.42
CA LEU A 82 -7.81 -5.00 -13.40
C LEU A 82 -6.62 -5.40 -14.27
N ASP A 83 -5.75 -4.45 -14.61
CA ASP A 83 -4.51 -4.72 -15.35
C ASP A 83 -3.51 -5.56 -14.54
N LEU A 84 -3.61 -5.54 -13.22
CA LEU A 84 -2.76 -6.33 -12.33
C LEU A 84 -3.29 -7.72 -12.06
N LEU A 85 -4.62 -7.90 -12.09
CA LEU A 85 -5.24 -9.16 -11.73
C LEU A 85 -5.19 -10.15 -12.90
N ILE A 86 -4.83 -11.39 -12.60
CA ILE A 86 -4.95 -12.52 -13.51
C ILE A 86 -6.29 -13.19 -13.22
N PRO A 87 -7.19 -13.33 -14.22
CA PRO A 87 -8.47 -14.01 -14.02
C PRO A 87 -8.28 -15.43 -13.48
N GLY A 88 -9.02 -15.77 -12.42
CA GLY A 88 -8.93 -17.08 -11.76
C GLY A 88 -7.84 -17.22 -10.71
N GLU A 89 -6.86 -16.32 -10.66
CA GLU A 89 -5.83 -16.32 -9.63
C GLU A 89 -6.38 -15.79 -8.29
N SER A 90 -6.03 -16.48 -7.22
CA SER A 90 -6.38 -16.12 -5.85
C SER A 90 -5.17 -16.21 -4.92
N TRP A 91 -5.37 -15.99 -3.63
CA TRP A 91 -4.33 -16.20 -2.64
C TRP A 91 -4.07 -17.70 -2.42
N GLU A 92 -2.81 -18.09 -2.51
CA GLU A 92 -2.31 -19.43 -2.23
C GLU A 92 -1.47 -19.45 -0.97
N LEU A 93 -1.62 -20.47 -0.13
CA LEU A 93 -0.82 -20.66 1.07
C LEU A 93 0.60 -21.12 0.68
N VAL A 94 1.62 -20.44 1.20
CA VAL A 94 3.05 -20.79 1.00
C VAL A 94 3.64 -21.41 2.27
N ALA A 95 3.37 -20.81 3.42
CA ALA A 95 3.83 -21.33 4.72
C ALA A 95 2.73 -21.11 5.76
N GLY A 96 2.53 -22.07 6.63
CA GLY A 96 1.56 -22.05 7.72
C GLY A 96 2.18 -22.47 9.03
N ASP A 97 1.35 -22.48 10.09
CA ASP A 97 1.74 -22.90 11.45
C ASP A 97 2.91 -22.12 12.06
N LEU A 98 3.14 -20.90 11.57
CA LEU A 98 4.12 -19.97 12.11
C LEU A 98 3.63 -19.40 13.45
N GLY A 99 4.57 -18.96 14.26
CA GLY A 99 4.21 -18.23 15.47
C GLY A 99 3.69 -16.81 15.16
N PHE A 100 4.39 -16.07 14.29
CA PHE A 100 4.00 -14.77 13.74
C PHE A 100 4.92 -14.41 12.57
N ALA A 101 4.36 -14.25 11.38
CA ALA A 101 5.10 -13.95 10.16
C ALA A 101 5.35 -12.45 9.98
N ASP A 102 6.58 -12.06 9.63
CA ASP A 102 6.97 -10.68 9.33
C ASP A 102 8.26 -10.62 8.48
N ALA A 103 8.76 -9.43 8.20
CA ALA A 103 10.07 -9.17 7.60
C ALA A 103 10.29 -9.86 6.25
N LEU A 104 9.37 -9.65 5.29
CA LEU A 104 9.54 -10.19 3.94
C LEU A 104 10.62 -9.46 3.15
N CYS A 105 11.50 -10.23 2.50
CA CYS A 105 12.54 -9.74 1.61
C CYS A 105 12.74 -10.72 0.46
N THR A 106 13.37 -10.28 -0.66
CA THR A 106 13.65 -11.15 -1.81
C THR A 106 15.05 -10.90 -2.36
N ASP A 107 15.67 -11.92 -2.92
CA ASP A 107 16.94 -11.78 -3.65
C ASP A 107 16.73 -11.61 -5.17
N SER A 108 17.83 -11.53 -5.92
CA SER A 108 17.80 -11.37 -7.37
C SER A 108 17.26 -12.60 -8.12
N GLU A 109 17.27 -13.77 -7.49
CA GLU A 109 16.75 -15.02 -8.04
C GLU A 109 15.27 -15.21 -7.74
N GLY A 110 14.71 -14.31 -6.92
CA GLY A 110 13.29 -14.30 -6.55
C GLY A 110 12.94 -15.22 -5.39
N HIS A 111 13.93 -15.74 -4.66
CA HIS A 111 13.67 -16.45 -3.41
C HIS A 111 13.07 -15.52 -2.36
N LEU A 112 12.18 -16.06 -1.53
CA LEU A 112 11.56 -15.33 -0.45
C LEU A 112 12.33 -15.54 0.85
N TYR A 113 12.60 -14.45 1.57
CA TYR A 113 13.11 -14.47 2.94
C TYR A 113 12.05 -13.90 3.87
N PHE A 114 11.87 -14.49 5.04
CA PHE A 114 10.93 -13.98 6.04
C PHE A 114 11.34 -14.42 7.46
N CYS A 115 10.73 -13.81 8.46
CA CYS A 115 10.92 -14.17 9.85
C CYS A 115 9.66 -14.80 10.47
N ASP A 116 9.81 -15.95 11.11
CA ASP A 116 8.89 -16.34 12.18
C ASP A 116 9.37 -15.70 13.48
N MET A 117 8.77 -14.58 13.84
CA MET A 117 9.22 -13.78 14.98
C MET A 117 9.13 -14.50 16.32
N ARG A 118 8.14 -15.39 16.49
CA ARG A 118 7.97 -16.13 17.75
C ARG A 118 8.90 -17.32 17.86
N ALA A 119 9.15 -17.99 16.75
CA ALA A 119 10.16 -19.03 16.68
C ALA A 119 11.59 -18.46 16.66
N ALA A 120 11.72 -17.12 16.52
CA ALA A 120 13.00 -16.44 16.35
C ALA A 120 13.84 -17.05 15.23
N THR A 121 13.25 -17.22 14.05
CA THR A 121 13.89 -17.90 12.93
C THR A 121 13.69 -17.09 11.63
N VAL A 122 14.79 -16.76 10.97
CA VAL A 122 14.79 -16.24 9.60
C VAL A 122 14.88 -17.41 8.64
N LEU A 123 13.95 -17.48 7.70
CA LEU A 123 13.79 -18.57 6.75
C LEU A 123 13.94 -18.05 5.31
N LYS A 124 14.46 -18.89 4.42
CA LYS A 124 14.42 -18.74 2.97
C LYS A 124 13.44 -19.75 2.40
N VAL A 125 12.63 -19.35 1.43
CA VAL A 125 11.82 -20.21 0.58
C VAL A 125 12.37 -20.14 -0.83
N ASP A 126 12.75 -21.26 -1.37
CA ASP A 126 13.24 -21.34 -2.75
C ASP A 126 12.13 -21.00 -3.75
N ALA A 127 12.47 -20.25 -4.80
CA ALA A 127 11.51 -19.80 -5.79
C ALA A 127 11.05 -20.90 -6.76
N GLU A 128 11.82 -21.99 -6.88
CA GLU A 128 11.53 -23.09 -7.82
C GLU A 128 10.75 -24.22 -7.16
N ASP A 129 11.27 -24.77 -6.07
CA ASP A 129 10.72 -25.97 -5.44
C ASP A 129 9.99 -25.69 -4.12
N GLY A 130 10.02 -24.44 -3.63
CA GLY A 130 9.39 -24.04 -2.38
C GLY A 130 10.07 -24.58 -1.13
N MET A 131 11.27 -25.14 -1.24
CA MET A 131 12.00 -25.70 -0.10
C MET A 131 12.35 -24.60 0.90
N GLN A 132 12.07 -24.84 2.18
CA GLN A 132 12.37 -23.93 3.26
C GLN A 132 13.72 -24.25 3.90
N THR A 133 14.54 -23.22 4.07
CA THR A 133 15.86 -23.31 4.72
C THR A 133 15.98 -22.28 5.83
N VAL A 134 16.50 -22.70 7.00
CA VAL A 134 16.80 -21.77 8.10
C VAL A 134 18.09 -21.01 7.78
N ILE A 135 18.01 -19.68 7.78
CA ILE A 135 19.14 -18.77 7.53
C ILE A 135 19.79 -18.32 8.83
N ALA A 136 18.98 -17.96 9.83
CA ALA A 136 19.49 -17.51 11.12
C ALA A 136 18.47 -17.76 12.24
N LYS A 137 18.96 -17.85 13.49
CA LYS A 137 18.10 -17.98 14.68
C LYS A 137 17.95 -16.62 15.37
N GLU A 138 17.23 -15.71 14.72
CA GLU A 138 16.98 -14.35 15.20
C GLU A 138 15.52 -13.94 14.95
N SER A 139 14.96 -13.16 15.88
CA SER A 139 13.65 -12.55 15.73
C SER A 139 13.81 -11.12 15.19
N VAL A 140 13.31 -10.86 13.98
CA VAL A 140 13.46 -9.59 13.29
C VAL A 140 12.14 -9.15 12.68
N SER A 141 11.88 -7.85 12.60
CA SER A 141 10.65 -7.24 12.08
C SER A 141 10.82 -6.57 10.71
N GLY A 142 12.03 -6.43 10.21
CA GLY A 142 12.37 -5.92 8.89
C GLY A 142 13.63 -6.60 8.37
N LEU A 143 13.70 -6.88 7.08
CA LEU A 143 14.83 -7.48 6.36
C LEU A 143 15.05 -6.75 5.05
N GLU A 144 16.32 -6.43 4.72
CA GLU A 144 16.69 -5.92 3.41
C GLU A 144 18.16 -6.25 3.11
N TRP A 145 18.43 -6.45 1.84
CA TRP A 145 19.79 -6.71 1.37
C TRP A 145 20.65 -5.44 1.38
N ASN A 146 21.94 -5.61 1.68
CA ASN A 146 22.90 -4.58 1.34
C ASN A 146 23.07 -4.46 -0.19
N PRO A 147 23.66 -3.37 -0.73
CA PRO A 147 23.69 -3.12 -2.18
C PRO A 147 24.39 -4.21 -2.99
N ASP A 148 25.42 -4.84 -2.45
CA ASP A 148 26.18 -5.92 -3.11
C ASP A 148 25.56 -7.31 -2.92
N ARG A 149 24.43 -7.39 -2.20
CA ARG A 149 23.67 -8.60 -1.93
C ARG A 149 24.45 -9.71 -1.23
N THR A 150 25.40 -9.33 -0.40
CA THR A 150 26.20 -10.27 0.39
C THR A 150 25.69 -10.47 1.82
N MET A 151 24.97 -9.47 2.36
CA MET A 151 24.48 -9.44 3.73
C MET A 151 23.01 -9.04 3.79
N LEU A 152 22.27 -9.60 4.70
CA LEU A 152 20.92 -9.16 5.07
C LEU A 152 21.00 -8.23 6.29
N TYR A 153 20.59 -6.98 6.13
CA TYR A 153 20.33 -6.11 7.28
C TYR A 153 18.96 -6.40 7.88
N ALA A 154 18.88 -6.35 9.19
CA ALA A 154 17.65 -6.72 9.89
C ALA A 154 17.35 -5.83 11.10
N CYS A 155 16.07 -5.52 11.28
CA CYS A 155 15.54 -4.81 12.43
C CYS A 155 15.31 -5.74 13.61
N GLN A 156 16.06 -5.55 14.70
CA GLN A 156 15.89 -6.31 15.93
C GLN A 156 15.46 -5.39 17.09
N GLY A 157 14.24 -4.85 16.99
CA GLY A 157 13.70 -3.88 17.95
C GLY A 157 13.59 -4.43 19.37
N SER A 158 13.37 -5.73 19.56
CA SER A 158 13.34 -6.39 20.88
C SER A 158 14.69 -6.37 21.60
N LYS A 159 15.80 -6.34 20.85
CA LYS A 159 17.17 -6.25 21.37
C LYS A 159 17.79 -4.85 21.17
N ASN A 160 17.00 -3.86 20.76
CA ASN A 160 17.40 -2.45 20.55
C ASN A 160 18.60 -2.30 19.59
N ARG A 161 18.58 -2.98 18.45
CA ARG A 161 19.72 -2.95 17.51
C ARG A 161 19.28 -3.21 16.05
N VAL A 162 20.09 -2.76 15.12
CA VAL A 162 20.14 -3.23 13.73
C VAL A 162 21.28 -4.22 13.61
N ILE A 163 21.05 -5.33 12.92
CA ILE A 163 22.04 -6.39 12.71
C ILE A 163 22.28 -6.63 11.22
N ALA A 164 23.42 -7.22 10.88
CA ALA A 164 23.71 -7.81 9.60
C ALA A 164 23.85 -9.32 9.77
N ILE A 165 23.19 -10.08 8.90
CA ILE A 165 23.19 -11.54 8.87
C ILE A 165 23.91 -11.97 7.58
N ASP A 166 24.92 -12.84 7.71
CA ASP A 166 25.47 -13.53 6.57
C ASP A 166 24.54 -14.71 6.19
N PRO A 167 23.88 -14.67 5.05
CA PRO A 167 22.88 -15.67 4.68
C PRO A 167 23.49 -17.06 4.38
N LYS A 168 24.81 -17.15 4.16
CA LYS A 168 25.52 -18.41 3.88
C LYS A 168 25.91 -19.15 5.16
N THR A 169 26.29 -18.39 6.19
CA THR A 169 26.84 -18.96 7.43
C THR A 169 25.89 -18.81 8.62
N GLY A 170 24.88 -17.93 8.51
CA GLY A 170 24.00 -17.57 9.62
C GLY A 170 24.67 -16.68 10.68
N GLN A 171 25.91 -16.24 10.45
CA GLN A 171 26.62 -15.36 11.38
C GLN A 171 25.96 -13.99 11.46
N VAL A 172 25.92 -13.45 12.67
CA VAL A 172 25.26 -12.18 12.97
C VAL A 172 26.24 -11.19 13.57
N ARG A 173 26.27 -9.96 13.05
CA ARG A 173 26.99 -8.84 13.66
C ARG A 173 26.05 -7.68 13.94
N THR A 174 26.30 -6.93 15.00
CA THR A 174 25.58 -5.69 15.27
C THR A 174 26.11 -4.57 14.38
N VAL A 175 25.18 -3.84 13.73
CA VAL A 175 25.47 -2.66 12.88
C VAL A 175 25.27 -1.38 13.67
N ALA A 176 24.16 -1.28 14.42
CA ALA A 176 23.86 -0.16 15.30
C ALA A 176 23.18 -0.65 16.56
N SER A 177 23.43 -0.02 17.69
CA SER A 177 22.82 -0.35 19.00
C SER A 177 22.18 0.89 19.64
N GLY A 178 21.35 0.66 20.67
CA GLY A 178 20.61 1.75 21.34
C GLY A 178 19.43 2.31 20.53
N VAL A 179 19.04 1.64 19.45
CA VAL A 179 17.94 1.99 18.56
C VAL A 179 16.81 0.97 18.66
N LYS A 180 15.58 1.38 18.36
CA LYS A 180 14.43 0.47 18.39
C LYS A 180 13.76 0.38 17.00
N PRO A 181 14.45 -0.26 16.03
CA PRO A 181 13.99 -0.32 14.65
C PRO A 181 12.75 -1.20 14.51
N ASN A 182 11.90 -0.87 13.55
CA ASN A 182 10.75 -1.68 13.15
C ASN A 182 10.95 -2.26 11.74
N ASP A 183 11.04 -1.41 10.71
CA ASP A 183 11.29 -1.83 9.33
C ASP A 183 12.40 -0.98 8.71
N LEU A 184 13.03 -1.47 7.64
CA LEU A 184 14.21 -0.81 7.06
C LEU A 184 14.24 -0.88 5.53
N ALA A 185 14.91 0.11 4.95
CA ALA A 185 15.30 0.16 3.55
C ALA A 185 16.79 0.53 3.44
N VAL A 186 17.45 0.07 2.38
CA VAL A 186 18.88 0.33 2.16
C VAL A 186 19.07 1.16 0.91
N THR A 187 19.72 2.31 1.03
CA THR A 187 20.01 3.20 -0.10
C THR A 187 21.06 2.60 -1.04
N ARG A 188 21.14 3.08 -2.28
CA ARG A 188 22.13 2.61 -3.25
C ARG A 188 23.57 2.82 -2.82
N ASP A 189 23.82 3.88 -2.05
CA ASP A 189 25.12 4.19 -1.45
C ASP A 189 25.36 3.51 -0.09
N GLY A 190 24.46 2.58 0.30
CA GLY A 190 24.66 1.64 1.39
C GLY A 190 24.16 2.10 2.75
N PHE A 191 23.58 3.30 2.90
CA PHE A 191 23.01 3.73 4.17
C PHE A 191 21.70 2.98 4.48
N ILE A 192 21.51 2.69 5.76
CA ILE A 192 20.28 2.06 6.24
C ILE A 192 19.34 3.15 6.74
N LEU A 193 18.11 3.17 6.22
CA LEU A 193 17.02 3.98 6.73
C LEU A 193 16.02 3.05 7.42
N PHE A 194 15.63 3.38 8.65
CA PHE A 194 14.67 2.55 9.37
C PHE A 194 13.67 3.40 10.16
N THR A 195 12.51 2.81 10.44
CA THR A 195 11.45 3.42 11.24
C THR A 195 11.59 3.08 12.71
N GLN A 196 11.37 4.06 13.59
CA GLN A 196 11.18 3.88 15.02
C GLN A 196 9.75 4.24 15.41
N THR A 197 8.85 3.28 15.28
CA THR A 197 7.39 3.45 15.46
C THR A 197 7.04 4.09 16.80
N GLY A 198 7.68 3.64 17.88
CA GLY A 198 7.40 4.15 19.23
C GLY A 198 7.98 5.53 19.53
N LYS A 199 8.86 6.06 18.66
CA LYS A 199 9.46 7.40 18.80
C LYS A 199 8.98 8.38 17.74
N SER A 200 8.15 7.95 16.79
CA SER A 200 7.69 8.76 15.65
C SER A 200 8.86 9.32 14.82
N GLU A 201 9.89 8.50 14.59
CA GLU A 201 11.13 8.89 13.94
C GLU A 201 11.45 8.00 12.73
N VAL A 202 12.09 8.59 11.72
CA VAL A 202 12.86 7.89 10.69
C VAL A 202 14.35 8.14 10.99
N VAL A 203 15.12 7.08 10.99
CA VAL A 203 16.51 7.08 11.43
C VAL A 203 17.40 6.55 10.33
N ARG A 204 18.59 7.14 10.20
CA ARG A 204 19.65 6.75 9.29
C ARG A 204 20.81 6.14 10.07
N VAL A 205 21.39 5.08 9.52
CA VAL A 205 22.64 4.47 9.98
C VAL A 205 23.65 4.42 8.85
N ASP A 206 24.87 4.76 9.17
CA ASP A 206 26.03 4.42 8.35
C ASP A 206 26.54 3.03 8.80
N PRO A 207 26.42 1.98 7.99
CA PRO A 207 26.81 0.64 8.43
C PRO A 207 28.32 0.42 8.51
N ALA A 208 29.13 1.36 7.98
CA ALA A 208 30.58 1.30 8.06
C ALA A 208 31.11 1.87 9.39
N SER A 209 30.56 2.99 9.85
CA SER A 209 30.95 3.61 11.12
C SER A 209 30.06 3.21 12.30
N GLY A 210 28.81 2.79 12.04
CA GLY A 210 27.79 2.59 13.05
C GLY A 210 27.10 3.88 13.50
N ASP A 211 27.38 5.02 12.84
CA ASP A 211 26.80 6.32 13.18
C ASP A 211 25.29 6.36 12.93
N VAL A 212 24.55 6.81 13.93
CA VAL A 212 23.10 6.89 13.94
C VAL A 212 22.65 8.34 13.98
N SER A 213 21.72 8.71 13.11
CA SER A 213 21.10 10.05 13.09
C SER A 213 19.62 9.99 12.77
N VAL A 214 18.82 10.83 13.44
CA VAL A 214 17.41 11.01 13.10
C VAL A 214 17.31 11.90 11.87
N VAL A 215 16.63 11.44 10.83
CA VAL A 215 16.48 12.16 9.55
C VAL A 215 15.08 12.70 9.33
N ASP A 216 14.06 12.20 10.05
CA ASP A 216 12.72 12.78 10.10
C ASP A 216 12.03 12.49 11.43
N LYS A 217 11.07 13.37 11.78
CA LYS A 217 10.15 13.23 12.92
C LYS A 217 8.74 13.63 12.55
N GLY A 218 7.77 13.19 13.36
CA GLY A 218 6.39 13.67 13.32
C GLY A 218 5.45 12.85 12.43
N ILE A 219 5.86 11.69 11.91
CA ILE A 219 4.91 10.65 11.48
C ILE A 219 4.37 9.99 12.73
N ALA A 220 3.03 9.85 12.86
CA ALA A 220 2.42 9.42 14.14
C ALA A 220 2.93 8.06 14.61
N LYS A 221 2.97 7.07 13.70
CA LYS A 221 3.53 5.73 13.95
C LYS A 221 4.18 5.22 12.65
N PRO A 222 5.39 5.71 12.29
CA PRO A 222 6.08 5.23 11.09
C PRO A 222 6.32 3.73 11.23
N ASN A 223 5.96 2.96 10.20
CA ASN A 223 6.05 1.50 10.27
C ASN A 223 6.79 0.98 9.03
N GLY A 224 6.11 0.53 7.98
CA GLY A 224 6.76 0.08 6.75
C GLY A 224 7.53 1.19 6.03
N ILE A 225 8.58 0.82 5.35
CA ILE A 225 9.47 1.74 4.64
C ILE A 225 9.96 1.09 3.34
N ALA A 226 9.91 1.81 2.22
CA ALA A 226 10.37 1.29 0.93
C ALA A 226 10.96 2.39 0.07
N LEU A 227 11.94 2.03 -0.77
CA LEU A 227 12.53 2.92 -1.77
C LEU A 227 11.88 2.69 -3.14
N SER A 228 11.77 3.76 -3.92
CA SER A 228 11.49 3.67 -5.35
C SER A 228 12.63 2.94 -6.09
N ASN A 229 12.32 2.37 -7.27
CA ASN A 229 13.30 1.60 -8.04
C ASN A 229 14.57 2.38 -8.41
N ASP A 230 14.44 3.70 -8.58
CA ASP A 230 15.57 4.59 -8.84
C ASP A 230 16.30 5.04 -7.55
N GLY A 231 15.80 4.64 -6.38
CA GLY A 231 16.34 5.01 -5.08
C GLY A 231 16.17 6.50 -4.73
N GLY A 232 15.46 7.28 -5.56
CA GLY A 232 15.30 8.73 -5.38
C GLY A 232 14.17 9.12 -4.43
N THR A 233 13.23 8.22 -4.17
CA THR A 233 12.09 8.45 -3.29
C THR A 233 12.01 7.38 -2.20
N LEU A 234 11.86 7.82 -0.96
CA LEU A 234 11.54 6.95 0.17
C LEU A 234 10.06 7.11 0.50
N ALA A 235 9.35 6.01 0.64
CA ALA A 235 7.98 5.96 1.15
C ALA A 235 7.97 5.39 2.57
N VAL A 236 7.16 5.96 3.46
CA VAL A 236 7.00 5.52 4.85
C VAL A 236 5.51 5.44 5.17
N SER A 237 5.03 4.28 5.54
CA SER A 237 3.65 4.09 5.99
C SER A 237 3.43 4.64 7.39
N ASP A 238 2.20 5.05 7.70
CA ASP A 238 1.82 5.54 9.01
C ASP A 238 0.74 4.63 9.62
N TYR A 239 1.14 3.74 10.49
CA TYR A 239 0.23 2.83 11.20
C TYR A 239 -0.78 3.58 12.09
N GLY A 240 -0.41 4.75 12.59
CA GLY A 240 -1.26 5.61 13.39
C GLY A 240 -2.05 6.65 12.60
N GLY A 241 -1.87 6.71 11.28
CA GLY A 241 -2.44 7.72 10.41
C GLY A 241 -3.37 7.17 9.33
N ARG A 242 -3.58 7.99 8.30
CA ARG A 242 -4.49 7.72 7.18
C ARG A 242 -3.81 7.84 5.82
N LYS A 243 -2.49 7.94 5.79
CA LYS A 243 -1.71 8.16 4.57
C LYS A 243 -0.29 7.65 4.76
N THR A 244 0.41 7.48 3.67
CA THR A 244 1.85 7.32 3.66
C THR A 244 2.53 8.67 3.45
N TRP A 245 3.81 8.72 3.74
CA TRP A 245 4.66 9.87 3.57
C TRP A 245 5.75 9.54 2.56
N THR A 246 6.11 10.48 1.73
CA THR A 246 7.26 10.35 0.82
C THR A 246 8.30 11.42 1.08
N PHE A 247 9.53 11.09 0.77
CA PHE A 247 10.69 11.95 0.91
C PHE A 247 11.56 11.82 -0.34
N ARG A 248 12.21 12.89 -0.73
CA ARG A 248 13.34 12.81 -1.64
C ARG A 248 14.57 12.30 -0.89
N VAL A 249 15.23 11.29 -1.46
CA VAL A 249 16.48 10.75 -0.92
C VAL A 249 17.66 11.48 -1.53
N LEU A 250 18.52 11.99 -0.68
CA LEU A 250 19.73 12.68 -1.05
C LEU A 250 20.97 11.80 -0.76
N PRO A 251 22.13 12.10 -1.36
CA PRO A 251 23.36 11.38 -1.08
C PRO A 251 23.67 11.28 0.40
N GLY A 252 24.17 10.14 0.82
CA GLY A 252 24.43 9.83 2.23
C GLY A 252 23.18 9.46 3.01
N GLY A 253 22.09 9.08 2.35
CA GLY A 253 20.83 8.67 3.00
C GLY A 253 20.11 9.81 3.75
N LYS A 254 20.38 11.07 3.40
CA LYS A 254 19.64 12.22 3.92
C LYS A 254 18.26 12.32 3.26
N LEU A 255 17.29 12.88 3.99
CA LEU A 255 15.92 13.05 3.50
C LEU A 255 15.56 14.53 3.37
N ASP A 256 14.75 14.83 2.36
CA ASP A 256 14.24 16.17 2.07
C ASP A 256 12.81 16.08 1.50
N ALA A 257 12.14 17.20 1.32
CA ALA A 257 10.85 17.31 0.64
C ALA A 257 9.77 16.34 1.17
N LYS A 258 9.60 16.25 2.50
CA LYS A 258 8.54 15.45 3.14
C LYS A 258 7.17 15.84 2.63
N MET A 259 6.44 14.89 2.06
CA MET A 259 5.08 15.10 1.53
C MET A 259 4.13 14.00 2.00
N PRO A 260 2.90 14.35 2.39
CA PRO A 260 1.83 13.36 2.57
C PRO A 260 1.35 12.89 1.19
N THR A 261 1.53 11.61 0.92
CA THR A 261 1.10 10.96 -0.32
C THR A 261 0.25 9.74 -0.02
N MET A 262 -0.28 9.08 -1.04
CA MET A 262 -0.99 7.81 -0.93
C MET A 262 -2.06 7.81 0.19
N PRO A 263 -3.21 8.49 -0.01
CA PRO A 263 -4.29 8.51 0.96
C PRO A 263 -4.88 7.11 1.12
N MET A 264 -4.76 6.56 2.32
CA MET A 264 -5.19 5.20 2.63
C MET A 264 -6.71 5.13 2.82
N ARG A 265 -7.34 4.14 2.22
CA ARG A 265 -8.73 3.79 2.51
C ARG A 265 -8.85 3.20 3.90
N LEU A 266 -9.94 3.53 4.59
CA LEU A 266 -10.21 3.08 5.96
C LEU A 266 -11.30 2.02 5.95
N ARG A 267 -11.16 1.04 6.82
CA ARG A 267 -12.21 0.05 7.07
C ARG A 267 -13.44 0.72 7.69
N ILE A 268 -14.62 0.20 7.39
CA ILE A 268 -15.84 0.55 8.14
C ILE A 268 -15.67 0.04 9.58
N ASP A 269 -16.00 0.87 10.55
CA ASP A 269 -16.00 0.45 11.97
C ASP A 269 -17.16 -0.53 12.21
N PRO A 270 -16.90 -1.79 12.53
CA PRO A 270 -17.96 -2.78 12.72
C PRO A 270 -18.81 -2.49 13.97
N LYS A 271 -18.32 -1.63 14.89
CA LYS A 271 -19.04 -1.22 16.09
C LYS A 271 -19.80 0.09 15.90
N GLY A 272 -19.61 0.77 14.78
CA GLY A 272 -20.27 2.01 14.47
C GLY A 272 -21.65 1.75 13.86
N ALA A 273 -22.71 2.25 14.50
CA ALA A 273 -24.03 2.34 13.89
C ALA A 273 -24.09 3.55 12.94
N TYR A 274 -24.78 3.42 11.81
CA TYR A 274 -25.06 4.54 10.92
C TYR A 274 -26.45 4.40 10.32
N GLY A 275 -27.12 5.53 10.13
CA GLY A 275 -28.42 5.60 9.48
C GLY A 275 -28.32 5.63 7.95
N PHE A 276 -29.46 5.54 7.28
CA PHE A 276 -29.54 5.49 5.81
C PHE A 276 -28.90 6.71 5.12
N HIS A 277 -28.95 7.87 5.77
CA HIS A 277 -28.39 9.14 5.24
C HIS A 277 -27.01 9.50 5.83
N GLU A 278 -26.48 8.67 6.71
CA GLU A 278 -25.20 8.93 7.36
C GLU A 278 -24.05 8.22 6.63
N LYS A 279 -22.87 8.84 6.67
CA LYS A 279 -21.67 8.15 6.18
C LYS A 279 -21.32 7.00 7.11
N PRO A 280 -21.01 5.81 6.56
CA PRO A 280 -20.55 4.71 7.39
C PRO A 280 -19.40 5.14 8.29
N PRO A 281 -19.47 4.87 9.61
CA PRO A 281 -18.36 5.17 10.48
C PRO A 281 -17.10 4.41 10.04
N ARG A 282 -15.97 5.08 10.13
CA ARG A 282 -14.67 4.51 9.75
C ARG A 282 -13.76 4.42 10.96
N VAL A 283 -12.89 3.43 10.98
CA VAL A 283 -11.80 3.40 11.95
C VAL A 283 -10.92 4.65 11.80
N SER A 284 -10.26 5.06 12.86
CA SER A 284 -9.48 6.32 12.87
C SER A 284 -8.17 6.24 12.07
N THR A 285 -7.63 5.03 11.87
CA THR A 285 -6.35 4.79 11.21
C THR A 285 -6.45 3.69 10.16
N SER A 286 -5.58 3.73 9.15
CA SER A 286 -5.49 2.69 8.12
C SER A 286 -4.68 1.46 8.58
N ARG A 287 -3.90 1.61 9.64
CA ARG A 287 -2.88 0.64 10.06
C ARG A 287 -1.95 0.28 8.91
N GLY A 288 -1.48 1.31 8.18
CA GLY A 288 -0.47 1.11 7.13
C GLY A 288 0.79 0.51 7.73
N ASP A 289 1.18 -0.67 7.23
CA ASP A 289 2.31 -1.46 7.73
C ASP A 289 3.33 -1.66 6.60
N GLY A 290 3.93 -2.82 6.42
CA GLY A 290 4.96 -3.07 5.43
C GLY A 290 4.57 -2.71 3.99
N MET A 291 5.56 -2.43 3.16
CA MET A 291 5.41 -1.87 1.82
C MET A 291 6.29 -2.58 0.80
N ALA A 292 5.85 -2.58 -0.47
CA ALA A 292 6.66 -2.97 -1.62
C ALA A 292 6.47 -2.00 -2.78
N VAL A 293 7.43 -1.96 -3.69
CA VAL A 293 7.37 -1.18 -4.95
C VAL A 293 7.64 -2.12 -6.12
N ASP A 294 6.79 -2.11 -7.14
CA ASP A 294 6.99 -2.90 -8.35
C ASP A 294 7.89 -2.18 -9.38
N LYS A 295 8.26 -2.88 -10.45
CA LYS A 295 9.13 -2.35 -11.51
C LYS A 295 8.56 -1.14 -12.25
N ARG A 296 7.25 -0.87 -12.14
CA ARG A 296 6.58 0.32 -12.69
C ARG A 296 6.45 1.46 -11.69
N GLY A 297 6.98 1.28 -10.47
CA GLY A 297 6.91 2.27 -9.40
C GLY A 297 5.58 2.31 -8.66
N ARG A 298 4.70 1.33 -8.86
CA ARG A 298 3.47 1.22 -8.06
C ARG A 298 3.82 0.76 -6.66
N CYS A 299 3.23 1.42 -5.65
CA CYS A 299 3.40 1.08 -4.25
C CYS A 299 2.28 0.15 -3.77
N TYR A 300 2.65 -0.87 -3.03
CA TYR A 300 1.79 -1.82 -2.36
C TYR A 300 1.95 -1.61 -0.86
N VAL A 301 0.87 -1.26 -0.17
CA VAL A 301 0.91 -0.97 1.27
C VAL A 301 -0.06 -1.88 1.99
N THR A 302 0.44 -2.67 2.92
CA THR A 302 -0.41 -3.49 3.79
C THR A 302 -1.22 -2.62 4.75
N SER A 303 -2.44 -3.02 5.04
CA SER A 303 -3.36 -2.25 5.86
C SER A 303 -4.44 -3.12 6.49
N ASP A 304 -5.31 -2.51 7.29
CA ASP A 304 -6.45 -3.18 7.89
C ASP A 304 -7.49 -3.69 6.86
N LEU A 305 -7.53 -3.10 5.65
CA LEU A 305 -8.39 -3.56 4.55
C LEU A 305 -7.78 -4.70 3.73
N GLY A 306 -6.46 -4.78 3.67
CA GLY A 306 -5.72 -5.61 2.75
C GLY A 306 -4.51 -4.87 2.19
N VAL A 307 -4.01 -5.28 1.04
CA VAL A 307 -2.92 -4.58 0.33
C VAL A 307 -3.55 -3.47 -0.53
N GLN A 308 -3.28 -2.23 -0.20
CA GLN A 308 -3.70 -1.07 -0.99
C GLN A 308 -2.63 -0.74 -2.03
N ILE A 309 -3.04 -0.56 -3.27
CA ILE A 309 -2.14 -0.33 -4.40
C ILE A 309 -2.29 1.11 -4.85
N PHE A 310 -1.15 1.75 -5.10
CA PHE A 310 -1.06 3.14 -5.55
C PHE A 310 -0.17 3.23 -6.80
N ASP A 311 -0.54 4.10 -7.72
CA ASP A 311 0.34 4.42 -8.85
C ASP A 311 1.56 5.25 -8.41
N PRO A 312 2.56 5.49 -9.29
CA PRO A 312 3.75 6.27 -8.93
C PRO A 312 3.47 7.71 -8.49
N THR A 313 2.27 8.24 -8.78
CA THR A 313 1.86 9.59 -8.34
C THR A 313 1.18 9.59 -6.97
N GLY A 314 0.96 8.39 -6.38
CA GLY A 314 0.28 8.21 -5.10
C GLY A 314 -1.24 8.10 -5.19
N ARG A 315 -1.80 7.98 -6.41
CA ARG A 315 -3.24 7.79 -6.62
C ARG A 315 -3.66 6.35 -6.28
N PRO A 316 -4.78 6.15 -5.54
CA PRO A 316 -5.27 4.81 -5.23
C PRO A 316 -5.75 4.06 -6.47
N CYS A 317 -5.19 2.90 -6.75
CA CYS A 317 -5.57 2.01 -7.85
C CYS A 317 -6.56 0.93 -7.41
N GLY A 318 -6.46 0.45 -6.18
CA GLY A 318 -7.36 -0.57 -5.65
C GLY A 318 -6.89 -1.20 -4.36
N VAL A 319 -7.61 -2.22 -3.93
CA VAL A 319 -7.31 -2.99 -2.71
C VAL A 319 -7.41 -4.47 -3.02
N LEU A 320 -6.39 -5.24 -2.69
CA LEU A 320 -6.45 -6.69 -2.60
C LEU A 320 -6.89 -7.06 -1.18
N PRO A 321 -8.10 -7.60 -0.98
CA PRO A 321 -8.59 -7.92 0.35
C PRO A 321 -7.71 -8.91 1.10
N LYS A 322 -7.76 -8.87 2.43
CA LYS A 322 -7.16 -9.90 3.27
C LYS A 322 -7.80 -11.27 3.00
N VAL A 323 -7.02 -12.33 3.22
CA VAL A 323 -7.54 -13.72 3.22
C VAL A 323 -8.44 -13.96 4.44
N ASP A 324 -8.02 -13.43 5.59
CA ASP A 324 -8.75 -13.53 6.86
C ASP A 324 -8.86 -12.13 7.48
N SER A 325 -10.09 -11.66 7.70
CA SER A 325 -10.36 -10.30 8.22
C SER A 325 -9.78 -10.06 9.61
N ASP A 326 -9.65 -11.11 10.42
CA ASP A 326 -9.31 -11.01 11.83
C ASP A 326 -7.80 -11.09 12.11
N GLN A 327 -7.02 -11.49 11.10
CA GLN A 327 -5.57 -11.55 11.23
C GLN A 327 -4.91 -10.25 10.74
N PRO A 328 -3.81 -9.82 11.38
CA PRO A 328 -3.04 -8.68 10.89
C PRO A 328 -2.30 -9.03 9.60
N LEU A 329 -2.15 -8.03 8.75
CA LEU A 329 -1.34 -8.06 7.54
C LEU A 329 -0.14 -7.17 7.83
N THR A 330 1.04 -7.77 8.03
CA THR A 330 2.23 -7.04 8.50
C THR A 330 3.05 -6.49 7.35
N THR A 331 3.41 -7.30 6.37
CA THR A 331 4.26 -6.85 5.27
C THR A 331 3.91 -7.53 3.95
N CYS A 332 4.39 -6.99 2.84
CA CYS A 332 4.29 -7.58 1.51
C CYS A 332 5.57 -7.37 0.71
N ILE A 333 5.82 -8.23 -0.28
CA ILE A 333 6.94 -8.13 -1.21
C ILE A 333 6.58 -8.73 -2.57
N LEU A 334 7.17 -8.23 -3.63
CA LEU A 334 7.12 -8.86 -4.94
C LEU A 334 8.35 -9.74 -5.14
N ALA A 335 8.15 -11.03 -5.32
CA ALA A 335 9.19 -12.05 -5.45
C ALA A 335 8.86 -13.04 -6.59
N GLY A 336 9.57 -14.16 -6.66
CA GLY A 336 9.55 -15.09 -7.78
C GLY A 336 10.52 -14.65 -8.88
N LYS A 337 10.87 -15.55 -9.81
CA LYS A 337 11.89 -15.32 -10.87
C LYS A 337 11.71 -14.01 -11.65
N ASP A 338 10.48 -13.59 -11.89
CA ASP A 338 10.14 -12.40 -12.65
C ASP A 338 9.68 -11.24 -11.75
N HIS A 339 9.68 -11.42 -10.42
CA HIS A 339 9.14 -10.50 -9.43
C HIS A 339 7.69 -10.10 -9.71
N SER A 340 6.88 -11.02 -10.23
CA SER A 340 5.45 -10.81 -10.52
C SER A 340 4.53 -11.46 -9.49
N THR A 341 5.06 -12.16 -8.51
CA THR A 341 4.30 -12.80 -7.46
C THR A 341 4.33 -11.95 -6.19
N LEU A 342 3.16 -11.49 -5.76
CA LEU A 342 3.00 -10.76 -4.51
C LEU A 342 2.88 -11.76 -3.36
N PHE A 343 3.79 -11.64 -2.40
CA PHE A 343 3.75 -12.37 -1.13
C PHE A 343 3.29 -11.45 -0.02
N ILE A 344 2.53 -11.98 0.93
CA ILE A 344 2.06 -11.27 2.12
C ILE A 344 2.31 -12.10 3.38
N ALA A 345 2.76 -11.43 4.44
CA ALA A 345 2.76 -11.99 5.78
C ALA A 345 1.43 -11.65 6.47
N HIS A 346 0.69 -12.67 6.86
CA HIS A 346 -0.68 -12.56 7.33
C HIS A 346 -0.90 -13.39 8.59
N GLY A 347 -0.67 -12.79 9.74
CA GLY A 347 -0.74 -13.44 11.03
C GLY A 347 0.30 -14.57 11.16
N LYS A 348 -0.15 -15.81 11.15
CA LYS A 348 0.69 -17.02 11.28
C LYS A 348 0.99 -17.69 9.94
N LYS A 349 0.78 -17.01 8.83
CA LYS A 349 0.83 -17.59 7.49
C LYS A 349 1.49 -16.64 6.51
N ILE A 350 2.10 -17.22 5.48
CA ILE A 350 2.53 -16.51 4.28
C ILE A 350 1.63 -16.96 3.14
N TYR A 351 1.10 -16.00 2.39
CA TYR A 351 0.36 -16.26 1.16
C TYR A 351 1.06 -15.61 -0.03
N ARG A 352 0.78 -16.15 -1.21
CA ARG A 352 1.21 -15.54 -2.48
C ARG A 352 0.02 -15.38 -3.43
N ARG A 353 0.17 -14.44 -4.36
CA ARG A 353 -0.75 -14.26 -5.48
C ARG A 353 0.03 -13.77 -6.69
N LYS A 354 -0.18 -14.40 -7.83
CA LYS A 354 0.43 -13.99 -9.09
C LYS A 354 -0.26 -12.73 -9.63
N LEU A 355 0.51 -11.78 -10.18
CA LEU A 355 0.03 -10.51 -10.72
C LEU A 355 0.64 -10.26 -12.10
N MET A 356 -0.03 -9.47 -12.94
CA MET A 356 0.45 -9.03 -14.25
C MET A 356 1.31 -7.75 -14.14
N VAL A 357 2.26 -7.70 -13.22
CA VAL A 357 3.09 -6.49 -13.00
C VAL A 357 3.98 -6.13 -14.19
N ASN A 358 4.30 -7.11 -15.04
CA ASN A 358 5.24 -6.99 -16.16
C ASN A 358 4.56 -6.94 -17.53
N LYS A 359 3.22 -6.82 -17.61
CA LYS A 359 2.51 -6.73 -18.89
C LYS A 359 3.09 -5.56 -19.72
N PRO A 360 3.56 -5.78 -20.96
CA PRO A 360 3.95 -4.66 -21.83
C PRO A 360 2.77 -3.71 -22.02
N LYS A 361 3.06 -2.41 -22.14
CA LYS A 361 2.03 -1.44 -22.55
C LYS A 361 1.61 -1.68 -23.97
#